data_48cba14ea78cc6e363df4682aabf46a8
#
_entry.id   48cba14ea78cc6e363df4682aabf46a8
#
_cell.length_a   1.000
_cell.length_b   1.000
_cell.length_c   1.000
_cell.angle_alpha   90.00
_cell.angle_beta   90.00
_cell.angle_gamma   90.00
#
_symmetry.space_group_name_H-M   'P 1'
#
loop_
_entity.id
_entity.type
_entity.pdbx_description
1 polymer ?
#
loop_
_entity_poly.entity_id
_entity_poly.type
_entity_poly.pdbx_seq_one_letter_code
_entity_poly.pdbx_strand_id
1 'polypeptide(L)'
;MIKIYQNYLVKLFLNKILKTSLVFSLLTFILSVFEEINFFKDINVEFFFPFFLTVLDLPSTLFIIFPFIFLISVQFLFIDLINKDELSIFKTHGLNNFKIIKILLFSSFIFGLFISLVFYSFSSKLKFIYLDLKNEYSSDNKYLATTTENGLWIKDEINNKIYITNAKTIDNNYLQDVSIVEFDKNFKLIRIINSEKVNIISTKWIVLKPNISINNNVSQLNNDITLISHFDANKINTLFKNLSSIGLFQIESLIKEYSEMGYSIDEIRNHLYSILLYPVYLSLLTIFSSIIMLNIKRSKPMIFHIILGVMLSVVIYYVNYLFSLLGINGKIPSLLSVLFPLFVLLIINIIGLIRINEK
;
A
#
# COMPACT_ATOMS: atom_id res chain seq x y z
N MET A 1 -19.37 -6.02 -32.45
CA MET A 1 -18.60 -7.29 -32.65
C MET A 1 -17.12 -7.02 -32.49
N ILE A 2 -16.46 -7.76 -31.61
CA ILE A 2 -14.98 -7.70 -31.44
C ILE A 2 -14.36 -8.36 -32.68
N LYS A 3 -13.44 -7.66 -33.35
CA LYS A 3 -12.76 -8.21 -34.54
C LYS A 3 -11.78 -9.32 -34.13
N ILE A 4 -11.56 -10.31 -34.97
CA ILE A 4 -10.72 -11.50 -34.67
C ILE A 4 -9.33 -11.11 -34.15
N TYR A 5 -8.67 -10.13 -34.77
CA TYR A 5 -7.35 -9.66 -34.34
C TYR A 5 -7.36 -8.98 -32.97
N GLN A 6 -8.47 -8.30 -32.58
CA GLN A 6 -8.59 -7.69 -31.26
C GLN A 6 -8.64 -8.77 -30.19
N ASN A 7 -9.47 -9.80 -30.39
CA ASN A 7 -9.57 -10.93 -29.47
C ASN A 7 -8.23 -11.67 -29.34
N TYR A 8 -7.52 -11.83 -30.45
CA TYR A 8 -6.19 -12.46 -30.48
C TYR A 8 -5.18 -11.67 -29.62
N LEU A 9 -5.06 -10.34 -29.83
CA LEU A 9 -4.14 -9.49 -29.09
C LEU A 9 -4.48 -9.45 -27.60
N VAL A 10 -5.77 -9.36 -27.24
CA VAL A 10 -6.21 -9.39 -25.84
C VAL A 10 -5.85 -10.73 -25.19
N LYS A 11 -6.16 -11.85 -25.86
CA LYS A 11 -5.83 -13.19 -25.34
C LYS A 11 -4.32 -13.40 -25.17
N LEU A 12 -3.53 -12.93 -26.15
CA LEU A 12 -2.08 -12.97 -26.07
C LEU A 12 -1.55 -12.14 -24.90
N PHE A 13 -2.10 -10.92 -24.70
CA PHE A 13 -1.74 -10.02 -23.62
C PHE A 13 -2.05 -10.64 -22.25
N LEU A 14 -3.27 -11.13 -22.04
CA LEU A 14 -3.66 -11.79 -20.79
C LEU A 14 -2.81 -13.03 -20.49
N ASN A 15 -2.51 -13.83 -21.50
CA ASN A 15 -1.64 -15.00 -21.34
C ASN A 15 -0.21 -14.60 -20.92
N LYS A 16 0.33 -13.47 -21.46
CA LYS A 16 1.63 -12.95 -21.03
C LYS A 16 1.59 -12.43 -19.60
N ILE A 17 0.53 -11.71 -19.23
CA ILE A 17 0.36 -11.26 -17.83
C ILE A 17 0.32 -12.47 -16.89
N LEU A 18 -0.47 -13.49 -17.18
CA LEU A 18 -0.57 -14.68 -16.34
C LEU A 18 0.78 -15.40 -16.19
N LYS A 19 1.52 -15.60 -17.27
CA LYS A 19 2.84 -16.26 -17.22
C LYS A 19 3.85 -15.44 -16.44
N THR A 20 3.89 -14.13 -16.68
CA THR A 20 4.79 -13.23 -15.96
C THR A 20 4.41 -13.12 -14.48
N SER A 21 3.12 -13.04 -14.17
CA SER A 21 2.63 -13.04 -12.77
C SER A 21 3.02 -14.32 -12.04
N LEU A 22 2.94 -15.48 -12.70
CA LEU A 22 3.34 -16.75 -12.10
C LEU A 22 4.85 -16.76 -11.77
N VAL A 23 5.70 -16.27 -12.68
CA VAL A 23 7.14 -16.19 -12.41
C VAL A 23 7.43 -15.26 -11.24
N PHE A 24 6.83 -14.07 -11.23
CA PHE A 24 7.00 -13.12 -10.12
C PHE A 24 6.43 -13.64 -8.80
N SER A 25 5.29 -14.36 -8.83
CA SER A 25 4.73 -14.95 -7.61
C SER A 25 5.65 -16.03 -7.02
N LEU A 26 6.30 -16.83 -7.83
CA LEU A 26 7.29 -17.81 -7.36
C LEU A 26 8.53 -17.13 -6.76
N LEU A 27 9.03 -16.07 -7.43
CA LEU A 27 10.18 -15.32 -6.92
C LEU A 27 9.87 -14.64 -5.59
N THR A 28 8.73 -13.95 -5.50
CA THR A 28 8.29 -13.29 -4.25
C THR A 28 8.01 -14.31 -3.15
N PHE A 29 7.38 -15.43 -3.47
CA PHE A 29 7.15 -16.50 -2.51
C PHE A 29 8.47 -17.00 -1.89
N ILE A 30 9.48 -17.30 -2.71
CA ILE A 30 10.78 -17.77 -2.23
C ILE A 30 11.42 -16.72 -1.29
N LEU A 31 11.43 -15.43 -1.70
CA LEU A 31 12.04 -14.36 -0.90
C LEU A 31 11.30 -14.17 0.43
N SER A 32 9.95 -14.11 0.38
CA SER A 32 9.14 -13.92 1.59
C SER A 32 9.22 -15.11 2.55
N VAL A 33 9.32 -16.36 2.04
CA VAL A 33 9.54 -17.53 2.91
C VAL A 33 10.82 -17.40 3.73
N PHE A 34 11.92 -16.93 3.12
CA PHE A 34 13.15 -16.72 3.88
C PHE A 34 13.00 -15.64 4.96
N GLU A 35 12.26 -14.58 4.69
CA GLU A 35 11.96 -13.54 5.69
C GLU A 35 11.14 -14.10 6.85
N GLU A 36 10.10 -14.91 6.55
CA GLU A 36 9.26 -15.53 7.58
C GLU A 36 10.04 -16.57 8.40
N ILE A 37 10.86 -17.41 7.78
CA ILE A 37 11.71 -18.37 8.51
C ILE A 37 12.67 -17.63 9.45
N ASN A 38 13.27 -16.52 9.01
CA ASN A 38 14.15 -15.72 9.85
C ASN A 38 13.39 -15.08 11.02
N PHE A 39 12.16 -14.63 10.81
CA PHE A 39 11.32 -14.07 11.87
C PHE A 39 11.02 -15.11 12.97
N PHE A 40 10.69 -16.34 12.57
CA PHE A 40 10.33 -17.42 13.52
C PHE A 40 11.52 -18.25 14.00
N LYS A 41 12.77 -17.86 13.70
CA LYS A 41 13.97 -18.65 14.02
C LYS A 41 14.08 -19.02 15.50
N ASP A 42 13.71 -18.08 16.40
CA ASP A 42 13.80 -18.24 17.84
C ASP A 42 12.45 -18.52 18.50
N ILE A 43 11.41 -18.74 17.71
CA ILE A 43 10.03 -18.99 18.16
C ILE A 43 9.64 -20.43 17.81
N ASN A 44 9.08 -21.15 18.77
CA ASN A 44 8.66 -22.54 18.54
C ASN A 44 7.30 -22.57 17.81
N VAL A 45 7.35 -22.71 16.50
CA VAL A 45 6.15 -22.85 15.62
C VAL A 45 6.25 -24.10 14.77
N GLU A 46 5.11 -24.56 14.24
CA GLU A 46 5.09 -25.67 13.29
C GLU A 46 5.89 -25.35 12.02
N PHE A 47 6.60 -26.33 11.48
CA PHE A 47 7.47 -26.15 10.30
C PHE A 47 6.76 -25.51 9.09
N PHE A 48 5.48 -25.83 8.88
CA PHE A 48 4.72 -25.29 7.75
C PHE A 48 4.14 -23.88 7.99
N PHE A 49 4.16 -23.37 9.21
CA PHE A 49 3.55 -22.10 9.57
C PHE A 49 4.14 -20.88 8.82
N PRO A 50 5.47 -20.71 8.68
CA PRO A 50 6.05 -19.63 7.87
C PRO A 50 5.62 -19.69 6.39
N PHE A 51 5.51 -20.89 5.81
CA PHE A 51 5.04 -21.07 4.44
C PHE A 51 3.58 -20.64 4.28
N PHE A 52 2.73 -21.01 5.23
CA PHE A 52 1.32 -20.62 5.25
C PHE A 52 1.17 -19.08 5.34
N LEU A 53 1.90 -18.43 6.23
CA LEU A 53 1.92 -16.98 6.34
C LEU A 53 2.38 -16.30 5.04
N THR A 54 3.40 -16.84 4.41
CA THR A 54 3.86 -16.33 3.10
C THR A 54 2.76 -16.40 2.05
N VAL A 55 2.00 -17.50 1.98
CA VAL A 55 0.86 -17.61 1.04
C VAL A 55 -0.20 -16.56 1.30
N LEU A 56 -0.47 -16.21 2.55
CA LEU A 56 -1.42 -15.16 2.92
C LEU A 56 -0.95 -13.76 2.52
N ASP A 57 0.35 -13.48 2.60
CA ASP A 57 0.92 -12.18 2.23
C ASP A 57 1.16 -12.01 0.72
N LEU A 58 1.36 -13.10 0.00
CA LEU A 58 1.72 -13.11 -1.41
C LEU A 58 0.82 -12.23 -2.31
N PRO A 59 -0.53 -12.24 -2.20
CA PRO A 59 -1.38 -11.39 -3.04
C PRO A 59 -1.17 -9.89 -2.80
N SER A 60 -0.90 -9.48 -1.56
CA SER A 60 -0.62 -8.08 -1.21
C SER A 60 0.70 -7.62 -1.82
N THR A 61 1.73 -8.44 -1.75
CA THR A 61 3.04 -8.17 -2.35
C THR A 61 2.94 -8.13 -3.88
N LEU A 62 2.17 -9.04 -4.49
CA LEU A 62 1.93 -9.04 -5.94
C LEU A 62 1.22 -7.77 -6.39
N PHE A 63 0.25 -7.23 -5.61
CA PHE A 63 -0.40 -5.98 -5.95
C PHE A 63 0.60 -4.83 -6.13
N ILE A 64 1.61 -4.74 -5.28
CA ILE A 64 2.66 -3.72 -5.37
C ILE A 64 3.53 -3.92 -6.62
N ILE A 65 3.77 -5.17 -7.03
CA ILE A 65 4.67 -5.55 -8.13
C ILE A 65 3.95 -5.53 -9.49
N PHE A 66 2.63 -5.52 -9.56
CA PHE A 66 1.90 -5.55 -10.83
C PHE A 66 2.34 -4.51 -11.87
N PRO A 67 2.74 -3.27 -11.53
CA PRO A 67 3.27 -2.34 -12.52
C PRO A 67 4.46 -2.89 -13.31
N PHE A 68 5.38 -3.59 -12.64
CA PHE A 68 6.51 -4.26 -13.30
C PHE A 68 6.07 -5.46 -14.14
N ILE A 69 5.11 -6.25 -13.61
CA ILE A 69 4.54 -7.39 -14.33
C ILE A 69 3.90 -6.93 -15.65
N PHE A 70 3.12 -5.84 -15.63
CA PHE A 70 2.49 -5.29 -16.83
C PHE A 70 3.52 -4.84 -17.86
N LEU A 71 4.52 -4.08 -17.44
CA LEU A 71 5.57 -3.60 -18.32
C LEU A 71 6.30 -4.75 -19.00
N ILE A 72 6.75 -5.73 -18.25
CA ILE A 72 7.49 -6.91 -18.77
C ILE A 72 6.57 -7.79 -19.64
N SER A 73 5.31 -7.97 -19.26
CA SER A 73 4.33 -8.73 -20.04
C SER A 73 4.12 -8.14 -21.43
N VAL A 74 4.04 -6.81 -21.52
CA VAL A 74 3.93 -6.12 -22.82
C VAL A 74 5.21 -6.30 -23.65
N GLN A 75 6.38 -6.23 -23.00
CA GLN A 75 7.63 -6.48 -23.71
C GLN A 75 7.69 -7.90 -24.30
N PHE A 76 7.32 -8.92 -23.50
CA PHE A 76 7.25 -10.30 -23.99
C PHE A 76 6.18 -10.49 -25.08
N LEU A 77 5.07 -9.76 -25.02
CA LEU A 77 4.07 -9.76 -26.07
C LEU A 77 4.67 -9.27 -27.39
N PHE A 78 5.35 -8.12 -27.38
CA PHE A 78 5.96 -7.58 -28.60
C PHE A 78 7.12 -8.46 -29.13
N ILE A 79 7.87 -9.11 -28.24
CA ILE A 79 8.91 -10.08 -28.65
C ILE A 79 8.28 -11.23 -29.44
N ASP A 80 7.17 -11.79 -28.95
CA ASP A 80 6.47 -12.86 -29.68
C ASP A 80 5.96 -12.38 -31.02
N LEU A 81 5.31 -11.18 -31.08
CA LEU A 81 4.79 -10.63 -32.32
C LEU A 81 5.89 -10.36 -33.37
N ILE A 82 7.09 -9.95 -32.90
CA ILE A 82 8.23 -9.68 -33.77
C ILE A 82 8.87 -11.00 -34.25
N ASN A 83 9.11 -11.94 -33.33
CA ASN A 83 9.77 -13.23 -33.67
C ASN A 83 8.93 -14.10 -34.61
N LYS A 84 7.61 -13.97 -34.58
CA LYS A 84 6.68 -14.68 -35.46
C LYS A 84 6.30 -13.89 -36.71
N ASP A 85 6.91 -12.72 -36.94
CA ASP A 85 6.59 -11.81 -38.04
C ASP A 85 5.12 -11.30 -38.03
N GLU A 86 4.37 -11.56 -36.95
CA GLU A 86 2.94 -11.20 -36.82
C GLU A 86 2.75 -9.69 -36.84
N LEU A 87 3.70 -8.92 -36.26
CA LEU A 87 3.65 -7.46 -36.30
C LEU A 87 3.71 -6.92 -37.74
N SER A 88 4.51 -7.52 -38.62
CA SER A 88 4.58 -7.17 -40.04
C SER A 88 3.29 -7.54 -40.75
N ILE A 89 2.73 -8.71 -40.49
CA ILE A 89 1.44 -9.16 -41.03
C ILE A 89 0.32 -8.20 -40.61
N PHE A 90 0.27 -7.76 -39.38
CA PHE A 90 -0.72 -6.76 -38.94
C PHE A 90 -0.59 -5.44 -39.71
N LYS A 91 0.63 -4.96 -39.92
CA LYS A 91 0.89 -3.72 -40.67
C LYS A 91 0.46 -3.83 -42.13
N THR A 92 0.75 -4.93 -42.82
CA THR A 92 0.35 -5.17 -44.21
C THR A 92 -1.17 -5.22 -44.38
N HIS A 93 -1.91 -5.64 -43.32
CA HIS A 93 -3.37 -5.65 -43.28
C HIS A 93 -4.00 -4.34 -42.75
N GLY A 94 -3.23 -3.25 -42.67
CA GLY A 94 -3.73 -1.92 -42.33
C GLY A 94 -3.90 -1.63 -40.84
N LEU A 95 -3.29 -2.47 -39.98
CA LEU A 95 -3.21 -2.23 -38.54
C LEU A 95 -1.92 -1.43 -38.26
N ASN A 96 -2.06 -0.12 -38.02
CA ASN A 96 -0.93 0.69 -37.60
C ASN A 96 -0.58 0.47 -36.11
N ASN A 97 0.61 0.91 -35.71
CA ASN A 97 1.10 0.77 -34.35
C ASN A 97 0.12 1.34 -33.33
N PHE A 98 -0.52 2.48 -33.63
CA PHE A 98 -1.48 3.13 -32.75
C PHE A 98 -2.72 2.26 -32.46
N LYS A 99 -3.24 1.55 -33.48
CA LYS A 99 -4.39 0.64 -33.29
C LYS A 99 -4.03 -0.52 -32.35
N ILE A 100 -2.83 -1.07 -32.47
CA ILE A 100 -2.35 -2.15 -31.59
C ILE A 100 -2.23 -1.63 -30.15
N ILE A 101 -1.56 -0.48 -29.95
CA ILE A 101 -1.40 0.13 -28.63
C ILE A 101 -2.76 0.46 -28.02
N LYS A 102 -3.73 0.98 -28.78
CA LYS A 102 -5.07 1.30 -28.30
C LYS A 102 -5.80 0.07 -27.76
N ILE A 103 -5.66 -1.09 -28.39
CA ILE A 103 -6.25 -2.35 -27.92
C ILE A 103 -5.62 -2.77 -26.60
N LEU A 104 -4.28 -2.71 -26.52
CA LEU A 104 -3.55 -3.08 -25.30
C LEU A 104 -3.87 -2.12 -24.16
N LEU A 105 -3.94 -0.81 -24.42
CA LEU A 105 -4.34 0.22 -23.45
C LEU A 105 -5.72 -0.08 -22.86
N PHE A 106 -6.71 -0.32 -23.71
CA PHE A 106 -8.07 -0.58 -23.24
C PHE A 106 -8.16 -1.89 -22.44
N SER A 107 -7.46 -2.93 -22.91
CA SER A 107 -7.38 -4.21 -22.18
C SER A 107 -6.69 -4.07 -20.83
N SER A 108 -5.60 -3.30 -20.77
CA SER A 108 -4.85 -3.01 -19.55
C SER A 108 -5.69 -2.18 -18.56
N PHE A 109 -6.49 -1.23 -19.05
CA PHE A 109 -7.38 -0.44 -18.21
C PHE A 109 -8.47 -1.31 -17.56
N ILE A 110 -9.14 -2.17 -18.34
CA ILE A 110 -10.17 -3.09 -17.83
C ILE A 110 -9.57 -4.07 -16.83
N PHE A 111 -8.41 -4.64 -17.14
CA PHE A 111 -7.74 -5.56 -16.23
C PHE A 111 -7.24 -4.84 -14.97
N GLY A 112 -6.76 -3.60 -15.11
CA GLY A 112 -6.40 -2.73 -14.01
C GLY A 112 -7.57 -2.41 -13.07
N LEU A 113 -8.78 -2.19 -13.60
CA LEU A 113 -10.00 -2.06 -12.82
C LEU A 113 -10.30 -3.35 -12.03
N PHE A 114 -10.14 -4.51 -12.65
CA PHE A 114 -10.30 -5.78 -11.96
C PHE A 114 -9.28 -5.92 -10.81
N ILE A 115 -8.02 -5.56 -11.04
CA ILE A 115 -6.98 -5.61 -10.01
C ILE A 115 -7.29 -4.65 -8.87
N SER A 116 -7.66 -3.40 -9.15
CA SER A 116 -7.89 -2.39 -8.11
C SER A 116 -9.16 -2.65 -7.29
N LEU A 117 -10.23 -3.18 -7.89
CA LEU A 117 -11.50 -3.38 -7.19
C LEU A 117 -11.62 -4.77 -6.57
N VAL A 118 -11.29 -5.82 -7.33
CA VAL A 118 -11.52 -7.21 -6.89
C VAL A 118 -10.27 -7.77 -6.22
N PHE A 119 -9.14 -7.74 -6.93
CA PHE A 119 -7.91 -8.36 -6.43
C PHE A 119 -7.37 -7.64 -5.19
N TYR A 120 -7.40 -6.30 -5.16
CA TYR A 120 -7.02 -5.52 -3.98
C TYR A 120 -7.89 -5.87 -2.76
N SER A 121 -9.22 -5.93 -2.92
CA SER A 121 -10.13 -6.28 -1.82
C SER A 121 -9.93 -7.70 -1.29
N PHE A 122 -9.54 -8.62 -2.17
CA PHE A 122 -9.16 -9.98 -1.79
C PHE A 122 -7.81 -10.00 -1.07
N SER A 123 -6.80 -9.33 -1.62
CA SER A 123 -5.44 -9.28 -1.05
C SER A 123 -5.41 -8.59 0.31
N SER A 124 -6.19 -7.51 0.51
CA SER A 124 -6.26 -6.81 1.79
C SER A 124 -6.84 -7.68 2.92
N LYS A 125 -7.84 -8.51 2.62
CA LYS A 125 -8.38 -9.47 3.59
C LYS A 125 -7.35 -10.53 4.01
N LEU A 126 -6.60 -11.07 3.03
CA LEU A 126 -5.54 -12.04 3.32
C LEU A 126 -4.40 -11.40 4.08
N LYS A 127 -4.03 -10.18 3.72
CA LYS A 127 -3.02 -9.40 4.47
C LYS A 127 -3.45 -9.13 5.91
N PHE A 128 -4.73 -8.86 6.14
CA PHE A 128 -5.26 -8.72 7.50
C PHE A 128 -5.09 -10.00 8.31
N ILE A 129 -5.49 -11.16 7.77
CA ILE A 129 -5.32 -12.47 8.43
C ILE A 129 -3.84 -12.76 8.70
N TYR A 130 -2.97 -12.47 7.72
CA TYR A 130 -1.52 -12.61 7.88
C TYR A 130 -0.98 -11.78 9.05
N LEU A 131 -1.36 -10.49 9.12
CA LEU A 131 -0.91 -9.60 10.18
C LEU A 131 -1.44 -10.01 11.55
N ASP A 132 -2.70 -10.45 11.62
CA ASP A 132 -3.35 -10.93 12.83
C ASP A 132 -2.62 -12.14 13.41
N LEU A 133 -2.39 -13.17 12.59
CA LEU A 133 -1.66 -14.36 12.97
C LEU A 133 -0.20 -14.08 13.35
N LYS A 134 0.49 -13.23 12.61
CA LYS A 134 1.88 -12.88 12.88
C LYS A 134 2.03 -12.09 14.17
N ASN A 135 1.04 -11.25 14.49
CA ASN A 135 1.03 -10.45 15.70
C ASN A 135 0.92 -11.29 16.99
N GLU A 136 0.27 -12.46 16.94
CA GLU A 136 0.20 -13.38 18.08
C GLU A 136 1.58 -13.82 18.58
N TYR A 137 2.59 -13.82 17.69
CA TYR A 137 3.96 -14.19 17.97
C TYR A 137 4.92 -13.01 18.12
N SER A 138 4.43 -11.79 17.96
CA SER A 138 5.24 -10.58 18.11
C SER A 138 5.16 -10.07 19.55
N SER A 139 6.29 -9.95 20.23
CA SER A 139 6.37 -9.38 21.59
C SER A 139 5.94 -7.90 21.66
N ASP A 140 5.93 -7.19 20.53
CA ASP A 140 5.75 -5.74 20.47
C ASP A 140 4.42 -5.30 19.85
N ASN A 141 3.53 -6.23 19.49
CA ASN A 141 2.26 -5.95 18.75
C ASN A 141 2.41 -5.03 17.51
N LYS A 142 3.59 -5.03 16.90
CA LYS A 142 3.97 -4.09 15.81
C LYS A 142 3.20 -4.30 14.50
N TYR A 143 2.65 -5.48 14.29
CA TYR A 143 2.05 -5.83 12.99
C TYR A 143 0.61 -5.37 12.85
N LEU A 144 -0.13 -5.17 13.94
CA LEU A 144 -1.49 -4.63 13.94
C LEU A 144 -1.52 -3.13 14.25
N ALA A 145 -0.58 -2.64 15.06
CA ALA A 145 -0.45 -1.23 15.42
C ALA A 145 0.92 -0.70 14.97
N THR A 146 0.97 0.37 14.19
CA THR A 146 2.21 1.11 13.98
C THR A 146 2.49 1.93 15.24
N THR A 147 3.09 1.29 16.24
CA THR A 147 3.78 2.04 17.31
C THR A 147 5.03 2.65 16.65
N THR A 148 5.19 3.96 16.73
CA THR A 148 6.46 4.59 16.41
C THR A 148 7.53 4.07 17.35
N GLU A 149 8.82 4.21 17.02
CA GLU A 149 9.94 3.89 17.94
C GLU A 149 9.77 4.53 19.34
N ASN A 150 8.92 5.57 19.43
CA ASN A 150 8.61 6.34 20.64
C ASN A 150 7.30 5.94 21.34
N GLY A 151 6.68 4.81 20.97
CA GLY A 151 5.40 4.35 21.51
C GLY A 151 4.15 4.95 20.85
N LEU A 152 2.99 4.67 21.44
CA LEU A 152 1.68 5.20 21.05
C LEU A 152 1.47 6.59 21.63
N TRP A 153 1.04 7.54 20.80
CA TRP A 153 0.64 8.88 21.24
C TRP A 153 -0.80 9.14 20.84
N ILE A 154 -1.63 9.52 21.83
CA ILE A 154 -3.04 9.88 21.61
C ILE A 154 -3.26 11.30 22.17
N LYS A 155 -3.83 12.19 21.35
CA LYS A 155 -4.38 13.46 21.82
C LYS A 155 -5.90 13.32 21.87
N ASP A 156 -6.49 13.60 23.03
CA ASP A 156 -7.93 13.59 23.25
C ASP A 156 -8.39 14.93 23.85
N GLU A 157 -9.56 15.41 23.46
CA GLU A 157 -10.09 16.67 23.95
C GLU A 157 -11.49 16.44 24.53
N ILE A 158 -11.62 16.49 25.86
CA ILE A 158 -12.83 16.16 26.59
C ILE A 158 -13.13 17.24 27.62
N ASN A 159 -14.35 17.74 27.63
CA ASN A 159 -14.81 18.73 28.63
C ASN A 159 -13.89 19.96 28.77
N ASN A 160 -13.40 20.50 27.64
CA ASN A 160 -12.49 21.63 27.62
C ASN A 160 -11.11 21.39 28.24
N LYS A 161 -10.69 20.13 28.35
CA LYS A 161 -9.36 19.70 28.76
C LYS A 161 -8.71 18.88 27.65
N ILE A 162 -7.42 19.05 27.49
CA ILE A 162 -6.61 18.32 26.50
C ILE A 162 -5.83 17.25 27.25
N TYR A 163 -6.00 16.00 26.84
CA TYR A 163 -5.26 14.85 27.33
C TYR A 163 -4.27 14.40 26.27
N ILE A 164 -3.00 14.35 26.61
CA ILE A 164 -1.95 13.76 25.77
C ILE A 164 -1.50 12.47 26.45
N THR A 165 -1.85 11.35 25.87
CA THR A 165 -1.49 10.02 26.37
C THR A 165 -0.35 9.47 25.56
N ASN A 166 0.72 9.05 26.23
CA ASN A 166 1.79 8.25 25.68
C ASN A 166 1.74 6.87 26.33
N ALA A 167 1.80 5.81 25.55
CA ALA A 167 1.92 4.45 26.02
C ALA A 167 3.06 3.75 25.27
N LYS A 168 3.86 2.94 25.97
CA LYS A 168 5.00 2.24 25.37
C LYS A 168 4.54 1.11 24.47
N THR A 169 3.57 0.33 24.91
CA THR A 169 3.01 -0.80 24.17
C THR A 169 1.51 -0.92 24.39
N ILE A 170 0.84 -1.63 23.45
CA ILE A 170 -0.57 -2.00 23.55
C ILE A 170 -0.59 -3.53 23.64
N ASP A 171 -1.30 -4.03 24.63
CA ASP A 171 -1.53 -5.46 24.81
C ASP A 171 -3.05 -5.71 24.87
N ASN A 172 -3.63 -6.10 23.73
CA ASN A 172 -5.06 -6.32 23.52
C ASN A 172 -5.93 -5.14 24.02
N ASN A 173 -6.38 -5.21 25.25
CA ASN A 173 -7.29 -4.27 25.90
C ASN A 173 -6.60 -3.36 26.92
N TYR A 174 -5.28 -3.38 26.96
CA TYR A 174 -4.50 -2.63 27.93
C TYR A 174 -3.40 -1.82 27.24
N LEU A 175 -3.22 -0.57 27.68
CA LEU A 175 -2.00 0.20 27.43
C LEU A 175 -1.01 -0.10 28.55
N GLN A 176 0.27 -0.23 28.21
CA GLN A 176 1.37 -0.49 29.16
C GLN A 176 2.35 0.69 29.20
N ASP A 177 2.93 0.94 30.37
CA ASP A 177 3.83 2.07 30.63
C ASP A 177 3.25 3.40 30.15
N VAL A 178 2.13 3.80 30.74
CA VAL A 178 1.32 4.92 30.27
C VAL A 178 1.61 6.20 31.02
N SER A 179 1.80 7.29 30.28
CA SER A 179 1.88 8.64 30.80
C SER A 179 0.77 9.48 30.19
N ILE A 180 -0.14 10.00 31.00
CA ILE A 180 -1.26 10.85 30.59
C ILE A 180 -1.00 12.25 31.15
N VAL A 181 -0.84 13.22 30.26
CA VAL A 181 -0.65 14.62 30.60
C VAL A 181 -1.96 15.37 30.34
N GLU A 182 -2.53 15.96 31.40
CA GLU A 182 -3.76 16.72 31.34
C GLU A 182 -3.44 18.23 31.31
N PHE A 183 -3.97 18.93 30.31
CA PHE A 183 -3.86 20.37 30.11
C PHE A 183 -5.24 21.05 30.16
N ASP A 184 -5.26 22.33 30.46
CA ASP A 184 -6.40 23.17 30.20
C ASP A 184 -6.49 23.59 28.72
N LYS A 185 -7.54 24.35 28.34
CA LYS A 185 -7.72 24.89 26.99
C LYS A 185 -6.55 25.77 26.51
N ASN A 186 -5.81 26.36 27.42
CA ASN A 186 -4.68 27.26 27.12
C ASN A 186 -3.33 26.51 27.13
N PHE A 187 -3.36 25.19 27.07
CA PHE A 187 -2.16 24.33 27.19
C PHE A 187 -1.37 24.53 28.50
N LYS A 188 -2.01 24.98 29.58
CA LYS A 188 -1.40 25.00 30.89
C LYS A 188 -1.52 23.61 31.53
N LEU A 189 -0.41 23.08 32.00
CA LEU A 189 -0.33 21.77 32.66
C LEU A 189 -1.20 21.77 33.92
N ILE A 190 -2.09 20.79 34.05
CA ILE A 190 -2.93 20.58 35.26
C ILE A 190 -2.29 19.45 36.09
N ARG A 191 -2.05 18.29 35.50
CA ARG A 191 -1.44 17.15 36.20
C ARG A 191 -0.85 16.13 35.20
N ILE A 192 0.04 15.28 35.71
CA ILE A 192 0.58 14.15 34.97
C ILE A 192 0.17 12.88 35.73
N ILE A 193 -0.33 11.89 35.01
CA ILE A 193 -0.78 10.60 35.54
C ILE A 193 0.05 9.51 34.89
N ASN A 194 0.88 8.82 35.66
CA ASN A 194 1.67 7.70 35.19
C ASN A 194 1.11 6.40 35.77
N SER A 195 1.01 5.36 34.95
CA SER A 195 0.55 4.03 35.37
C SER A 195 1.24 2.96 34.56
N GLU A 196 1.55 1.83 35.19
CA GLU A 196 2.08 0.67 34.49
C GLU A 196 1.05 0.06 33.52
N LYS A 197 -0.28 0.20 33.83
CA LYS A 197 -1.33 -0.43 33.05
C LYS A 197 -2.62 0.38 33.06
N VAL A 198 -3.23 0.57 31.87
CA VAL A 198 -4.51 1.23 31.70
C VAL A 198 -5.44 0.33 30.88
N ASN A 199 -6.63 0.05 31.42
CA ASN A 199 -7.65 -0.72 30.72
C ASN A 199 -8.43 0.20 29.78
N ILE A 200 -8.50 -0.15 28.49
CA ILE A 200 -9.10 0.64 27.42
C ILE A 200 -10.26 -0.08 26.71
N ILE A 201 -10.85 -1.14 27.31
CA ILE A 201 -11.96 -1.91 26.73
C ILE A 201 -13.11 -1.03 26.29
N SER A 202 -13.39 0.03 27.05
CA SER A 202 -14.46 0.97 26.77
C SER A 202 -13.92 2.41 26.76
N THR A 203 -14.74 3.36 26.33
CA THR A 203 -14.45 4.80 26.39
C THR A 203 -14.25 5.33 27.82
N LYS A 204 -14.49 4.51 28.86
CA LYS A 204 -14.13 4.78 30.26
C LYS A 204 -12.84 4.00 30.57
N TRP A 205 -11.73 4.66 30.47
CA TRP A 205 -10.43 4.08 30.77
C TRP A 205 -10.25 3.92 32.27
N ILE A 206 -9.80 2.75 32.70
CA ILE A 206 -9.46 2.48 34.11
C ILE A 206 -7.94 2.48 34.24
N VAL A 207 -7.42 3.51 34.88
CA VAL A 207 -5.99 3.65 35.15
C VAL A 207 -5.68 2.94 36.45
N LEU A 208 -4.89 1.87 36.37
CA LEU A 208 -4.59 1.01 37.51
C LEU A 208 -3.44 1.62 38.33
N LYS A 209 -3.63 1.76 39.65
CA LYS A 209 -2.64 2.24 40.64
C LYS A 209 -1.82 3.44 40.13
N PRO A 210 -2.45 4.57 39.79
CA PRO A 210 -1.76 5.68 39.19
C PRO A 210 -0.87 6.45 40.14
N ASN A 211 0.27 6.93 39.62
CA ASN A 211 1.12 7.93 40.24
C ASN A 211 0.72 9.31 39.67
N ILE A 212 0.15 10.19 40.47
CA ILE A 212 -0.29 11.51 40.05
C ILE A 212 0.70 12.57 40.52
N SER A 213 1.19 13.39 39.57
CA SER A 213 2.07 14.53 39.84
C SER A 213 1.31 15.83 39.57
N ILE A 214 1.22 16.66 40.60
CA ILE A 214 0.61 18.03 40.56
C ILE A 214 1.62 18.99 41.17
N ASN A 215 2.02 20.04 40.45
CA ASN A 215 2.97 21.06 40.93
C ASN A 215 4.22 20.46 41.63
N ASN A 216 4.86 19.47 41.03
CA ASN A 216 6.01 18.72 41.54
C ASN A 216 5.78 17.83 42.80
N ASN A 217 4.57 17.77 43.32
CA ASN A 217 4.21 16.83 44.37
C ASN A 217 3.67 15.54 43.75
N VAL A 218 4.35 14.43 44.00
CA VAL A 218 3.94 13.10 43.52
C VAL A 218 3.13 12.44 44.64
N SER A 219 1.91 12.01 44.31
CA SER A 219 1.06 11.18 45.15
C SER A 219 0.75 9.86 44.47
N GLN A 220 1.11 8.76 45.12
CA GLN A 220 0.70 7.43 44.66
C GLN A 220 -0.68 7.11 45.23
N LEU A 221 -1.63 6.85 44.33
CA LEU A 221 -2.97 6.39 44.72
C LEU A 221 -3.03 4.86 44.66
N ASN A 222 -3.44 4.23 45.76
CA ASN A 222 -3.70 2.78 45.77
C ASN A 222 -5.01 2.39 45.07
N ASN A 223 -5.88 3.38 44.80
CA ASN A 223 -7.17 3.15 44.15
C ASN A 223 -7.08 3.53 42.67
N ASP A 224 -7.74 2.71 41.85
CA ASP A 224 -7.87 2.97 40.41
C ASP A 224 -8.67 4.23 40.14
N ILE A 225 -8.32 4.97 39.09
CA ILE A 225 -9.06 6.13 38.62
C ILE A 225 -9.67 5.90 37.25
N THR A 226 -10.85 6.47 37.03
CA THR A 226 -11.55 6.39 35.75
C THR A 226 -11.32 7.70 35.00
N LEU A 227 -10.87 7.60 33.75
CA LEU A 227 -10.80 8.70 32.80
C LEU A 227 -11.78 8.44 31.65
N ILE A 228 -12.48 9.46 31.20
CA ILE A 228 -13.30 9.35 29.98
C ILE A 228 -12.38 9.63 28.80
N SER A 229 -12.51 8.83 27.73
CA SER A 229 -11.81 9.00 26.46
C SER A 229 -12.77 8.78 25.30
N HIS A 230 -12.53 9.42 24.16
CA HIS A 230 -13.22 9.10 22.90
C HIS A 230 -12.69 7.83 22.26
N PHE A 231 -11.60 7.26 22.77
CA PHE A 231 -10.91 6.08 22.26
C PHE A 231 -11.23 4.87 23.14
N ASP A 232 -11.57 3.76 22.49
CA ASP A 232 -11.61 2.43 23.08
C ASP A 232 -10.53 1.55 22.41
N ALA A 233 -10.35 0.33 22.86
CA ALA A 233 -9.38 -0.62 22.31
C ALA A 233 -9.59 -0.84 20.80
N ASN A 234 -10.85 -0.93 20.35
CA ASN A 234 -11.17 -1.14 18.93
C ASN A 234 -10.75 0.06 18.07
N LYS A 235 -11.07 1.29 18.51
CA LYS A 235 -10.67 2.50 17.82
C LYS A 235 -9.16 2.65 17.75
N ILE A 236 -8.46 2.42 18.87
CA ILE A 236 -7.00 2.49 18.91
C ILE A 236 -6.39 1.46 17.97
N ASN A 237 -6.84 0.21 18.01
CA ASN A 237 -6.36 -0.83 17.11
C ASN A 237 -6.69 -0.53 15.63
N THR A 238 -7.76 0.21 15.34
CA THR A 238 -8.12 0.61 13.98
C THR A 238 -7.21 1.72 13.46
N LEU A 239 -6.79 2.68 14.32
CA LEU A 239 -5.89 3.78 13.96
C LEU A 239 -4.52 3.30 13.48
N PHE A 240 -4.06 2.16 13.95
CA PHE A 240 -2.72 1.64 13.66
C PHE A 240 -2.71 0.45 12.69
N LYS A 241 -3.84 0.19 12.01
CA LYS A 241 -3.88 -0.86 11.00
C LYS A 241 -2.99 -0.50 9.80
N ASN A 242 -2.27 -1.48 9.31
CA ASN A 242 -1.54 -1.36 8.06
C ASN A 242 -2.53 -1.09 6.92
N LEU A 243 -2.36 0.01 6.19
CA LEU A 243 -3.29 0.44 5.13
C LEU A 243 -3.50 -0.62 4.04
N SER A 244 -2.49 -1.45 3.77
CA SER A 244 -2.61 -2.54 2.79
C SER A 244 -3.54 -3.68 3.25
N SER A 245 -3.86 -3.76 4.55
CA SER A 245 -4.81 -4.73 5.11
C SER A 245 -6.25 -4.23 5.17
N ILE A 246 -6.49 -2.98 4.74
CA ILE A 246 -7.81 -2.34 4.80
C ILE A 246 -8.48 -2.47 3.43
N GLY A 247 -9.70 -3.01 3.41
CA GLY A 247 -10.49 -3.14 2.19
C GLY A 247 -10.89 -1.77 1.60
N LEU A 248 -10.96 -1.69 0.27
CA LEU A 248 -11.25 -0.43 -0.44
C LEU A 248 -12.48 0.32 0.11
N PHE A 249 -13.56 -0.39 0.40
CA PHE A 249 -14.80 0.20 0.91
C PHE A 249 -14.72 0.64 2.39
N GLN A 250 -13.71 0.18 3.12
CA GLN A 250 -13.48 0.57 4.52
C GLN A 250 -12.60 1.81 4.64
N ILE A 251 -11.89 2.20 3.58
CA ILE A 251 -10.99 3.35 3.60
C ILE A 251 -11.75 4.64 3.84
N GLU A 252 -12.96 4.79 3.27
CA GLU A 252 -13.77 6.00 3.43
C GLU A 252 -14.26 6.18 4.88
N SER A 253 -14.72 5.10 5.54
CA SER A 253 -15.07 5.15 6.98
C SER A 253 -13.87 5.51 7.84
N LEU A 254 -12.69 4.96 7.50
CA LEU A 254 -11.45 5.26 8.21
C LEU A 254 -11.05 6.74 8.07
N ILE A 255 -11.17 7.33 6.87
CA ILE A 255 -10.92 8.78 6.67
C ILE A 255 -11.82 9.61 7.59
N LYS A 256 -13.10 9.25 7.71
CA LYS A 256 -14.05 9.95 8.57
C LYS A 256 -13.67 9.83 10.04
N GLU A 257 -13.37 8.62 10.51
CA GLU A 257 -12.94 8.36 11.89
C GLU A 257 -11.68 9.17 12.25
N TYR A 258 -10.65 9.17 11.39
CA TYR A 258 -9.41 9.94 11.61
C TYR A 258 -9.67 11.44 11.63
N SER A 259 -10.54 11.93 10.72
CA SER A 259 -10.91 13.35 10.67
C SER A 259 -11.64 13.80 11.94
N GLU A 260 -12.58 12.99 12.45
CA GLU A 260 -13.32 13.26 13.69
C GLU A 260 -12.38 13.30 14.91
N MET A 261 -11.29 12.52 14.88
CA MET A 261 -10.29 12.49 15.95
C MET A 261 -9.19 13.54 15.80
N GLY A 262 -9.21 14.37 14.74
CA GLY A 262 -8.20 15.40 14.49
C GLY A 262 -6.84 14.86 13.99
N TYR A 263 -6.77 13.62 13.52
CA TYR A 263 -5.56 13.06 12.92
C TYR A 263 -5.39 13.45 11.46
N SER A 264 -4.14 13.45 10.98
CA SER A 264 -3.88 13.63 9.55
C SER A 264 -4.47 12.46 8.75
N ILE A 265 -5.20 12.82 7.71
CA ILE A 265 -5.84 11.89 6.78
C ILE A 265 -5.06 11.78 5.45
N ASP A 266 -3.91 12.45 5.36
CA ASP A 266 -3.16 12.58 4.11
C ASP A 266 -2.61 11.24 3.63
N GLU A 267 -2.12 10.39 4.52
CA GLU A 267 -1.64 9.06 4.20
C GLU A 267 -2.76 8.18 3.65
N ILE A 268 -3.92 8.18 4.34
CA ILE A 268 -5.06 7.35 3.96
C ILE A 268 -5.64 7.81 2.61
N ARG A 269 -5.74 9.14 2.40
CA ARG A 269 -6.17 9.72 1.12
C ARG A 269 -5.21 9.41 -0.01
N ASN A 270 -3.90 9.51 0.24
CA ASN A 270 -2.89 9.15 -0.74
C ASN A 270 -3.03 7.68 -1.16
N HIS A 271 -3.20 6.78 -0.20
CA HIS A 271 -3.43 5.36 -0.46
C HIS A 271 -4.71 5.12 -1.29
N LEU A 272 -5.83 5.76 -0.91
CA LEU A 272 -7.09 5.66 -1.66
C LEU A 272 -6.93 6.13 -3.11
N TYR A 273 -6.33 7.31 -3.34
CA TYR A 273 -6.12 7.84 -4.68
C TYR A 273 -5.17 6.97 -5.50
N SER A 274 -4.15 6.37 -4.87
CA SER A 274 -3.26 5.42 -5.53
C SER A 274 -4.00 4.19 -6.04
N ILE A 275 -4.94 3.64 -5.27
CA ILE A 275 -5.76 2.49 -5.70
C ILE A 275 -6.73 2.89 -6.81
N LEU A 276 -7.42 4.04 -6.68
CA LEU A 276 -8.38 4.52 -7.67
C LEU A 276 -7.73 4.84 -9.03
N LEU A 277 -6.53 5.40 -9.02
CA LEU A 277 -5.78 5.76 -10.22
C LEU A 277 -4.90 4.61 -10.75
N TYR A 278 -4.88 3.48 -10.05
CA TYR A 278 -4.08 2.32 -10.42
C TYR A 278 -4.36 1.78 -11.84
N PRO A 279 -5.62 1.68 -12.32
CA PRO A 279 -5.91 1.28 -13.70
C PRO A 279 -5.29 2.21 -14.74
N VAL A 280 -5.29 3.52 -14.46
CA VAL A 280 -4.67 4.53 -15.32
C VAL A 280 -3.16 4.34 -15.35
N TYR A 281 -2.54 4.11 -14.19
CA TYR A 281 -1.11 3.86 -14.07
C TYR A 281 -0.67 2.64 -14.87
N LEU A 282 -1.35 1.50 -14.73
CA LEU A 282 -1.07 0.29 -15.50
C LEU A 282 -1.22 0.50 -17.01
N SER A 283 -2.23 1.27 -17.43
CA SER A 283 -2.46 1.63 -18.81
C SER A 283 -1.33 2.48 -19.39
N LEU A 284 -0.87 3.47 -18.64
CA LEU A 284 0.26 4.32 -19.04
C LEU A 284 1.57 3.54 -19.16
N LEU A 285 1.82 2.59 -18.25
CA LEU A 285 2.97 1.69 -18.33
C LEU A 285 2.88 0.75 -19.54
N THR A 286 1.68 0.30 -19.89
CA THR A 286 1.46 -0.51 -21.10
C THR A 286 1.79 0.26 -22.37
N ILE A 287 1.39 1.54 -22.47
CA ILE A 287 1.77 2.41 -23.59
C ILE A 287 3.29 2.61 -23.61
N PHE A 288 3.88 2.95 -22.46
CA PHE A 288 5.31 3.21 -22.32
C PHE A 288 6.15 2.01 -22.77
N SER A 289 5.81 0.82 -22.31
CA SER A 289 6.45 -0.43 -22.71
C SER A 289 6.29 -0.70 -24.21
N SER A 290 5.10 -0.45 -24.77
CA SER A 290 4.84 -0.57 -26.21
C SER A 290 5.72 0.37 -27.04
N ILE A 291 5.90 1.61 -26.57
CA ILE A 291 6.76 2.61 -27.23
C ILE A 291 8.21 2.12 -27.29
N ILE A 292 8.73 1.60 -26.17
CA ILE A 292 10.09 1.05 -26.11
C ILE A 292 10.26 -0.08 -27.14
N MET A 293 9.31 -1.01 -27.17
CA MET A 293 9.39 -2.20 -28.01
C MET A 293 9.16 -1.92 -29.50
N LEU A 294 8.32 -0.96 -29.85
CA LEU A 294 8.09 -0.55 -31.24
C LEU A 294 9.23 0.31 -31.80
N ASN A 295 10.06 0.89 -30.95
CA ASN A 295 11.26 1.66 -31.33
C ASN A 295 12.54 0.80 -31.45
N ILE A 296 12.39 -0.51 -31.51
CA ILE A 296 13.52 -1.44 -31.60
C ILE A 296 14.38 -1.12 -32.84
N LYS A 297 15.65 -0.86 -32.59
CA LYS A 297 16.65 -0.77 -33.66
C LYS A 297 17.11 -2.19 -34.01
N ARG A 298 17.07 -2.59 -35.28
CA ARG A 298 17.53 -3.91 -35.76
C ARG A 298 18.98 -4.26 -35.37
N SER A 299 19.80 -3.24 -35.06
CA SER A 299 21.20 -3.40 -34.64
C SER A 299 21.37 -3.78 -33.16
N LYS A 300 20.31 -3.75 -32.36
CA LYS A 300 20.38 -4.06 -30.91
C LYS A 300 19.59 -5.34 -30.60
N PRO A 301 20.12 -6.23 -29.75
CA PRO A 301 19.38 -7.42 -29.34
C PRO A 301 18.12 -7.05 -28.55
N MET A 302 17.07 -7.86 -28.67
CA MET A 302 15.79 -7.64 -27.97
C MET A 302 15.95 -7.53 -26.45
N ILE A 303 16.88 -8.30 -25.87
CA ILE A 303 17.17 -8.29 -24.44
C ILE A 303 17.60 -6.92 -23.95
N PHE A 304 18.30 -6.12 -24.79
CA PHE A 304 18.66 -4.73 -24.45
C PHE A 304 17.43 -3.87 -24.20
N HIS A 305 16.37 -4.04 -24.98
CA HIS A 305 15.12 -3.27 -24.83
C HIS A 305 14.33 -3.69 -23.57
N ILE A 306 14.41 -4.98 -23.20
CA ILE A 306 13.84 -5.46 -21.95
C ILE A 306 14.57 -4.81 -20.76
N ILE A 307 15.89 -4.88 -20.74
CA ILE A 307 16.69 -4.28 -19.66
C ILE A 307 16.41 -2.78 -19.57
N LEU A 308 16.39 -2.07 -20.70
CA LEU A 308 16.08 -0.64 -20.75
C LEU A 308 14.69 -0.35 -20.14
N GLY A 309 13.68 -1.14 -20.52
CA GLY A 309 12.33 -0.97 -20.00
C GLY A 309 12.25 -1.22 -18.48
N VAL A 310 12.90 -2.28 -18.00
CA VAL A 310 12.99 -2.57 -16.56
C VAL A 310 13.69 -1.42 -15.81
N MET A 311 14.83 -0.95 -16.30
CA MET A 311 15.55 0.17 -15.67
C MET A 311 14.70 1.45 -15.60
N LEU A 312 14.01 1.78 -16.71
CA LEU A 312 13.14 2.95 -16.74
C LEU A 312 11.92 2.79 -15.83
N SER A 313 11.38 1.56 -15.69
CA SER A 313 10.27 1.30 -14.76
C SER A 313 10.66 1.50 -13.30
N VAL A 314 11.90 1.16 -12.93
CA VAL A 314 12.44 1.44 -11.60
C VAL A 314 12.48 2.95 -11.35
N VAL A 315 12.95 3.75 -12.34
CA VAL A 315 12.94 5.21 -12.22
C VAL A 315 11.52 5.75 -12.05
N ILE A 316 10.56 5.28 -12.85
CA ILE A 316 9.15 5.68 -12.74
C ILE A 316 8.59 5.33 -11.35
N TYR A 317 8.90 4.13 -10.83
CA TYR A 317 8.51 3.71 -9.50
C TYR A 317 9.06 4.64 -8.41
N TYR A 318 10.36 4.98 -8.46
CA TYR A 318 10.97 5.89 -7.51
C TYR A 318 10.37 7.30 -7.56
N VAL A 319 10.06 7.82 -8.75
CA VAL A 319 9.37 9.11 -8.90
C VAL A 319 8.00 9.06 -8.22
N ASN A 320 7.20 8.02 -8.49
CA ASN A 320 5.90 7.83 -7.83
C ASN A 320 6.05 7.76 -6.30
N TYR A 321 7.04 7.02 -5.82
CA TYR A 321 7.31 6.87 -4.39
C TYR A 321 7.69 8.20 -3.73
N LEU A 322 8.58 9.00 -4.33
CA LEU A 322 8.97 10.31 -3.81
C LEU A 322 7.78 11.27 -3.73
N PHE A 323 6.95 11.34 -4.77
CA PHE A 323 5.75 12.17 -4.74
C PHE A 323 4.73 11.69 -3.71
N SER A 324 4.55 10.37 -3.57
CA SER A 324 3.70 9.79 -2.54
C SER A 324 4.17 10.18 -1.13
N LEU A 325 5.48 10.12 -0.85
CA LEU A 325 6.04 10.58 0.43
C LEU A 325 5.77 12.07 0.71
N LEU A 326 5.84 12.92 -0.31
CA LEU A 326 5.51 14.34 -0.15
C LEU A 326 4.03 14.54 0.17
N GLY A 327 3.14 13.73 -0.42
CA GLY A 327 1.71 13.74 -0.13
C GLY A 327 1.39 13.24 1.27
N ILE A 328 1.98 12.12 1.69
CA ILE A 328 1.81 11.53 3.03
C ILE A 328 2.24 12.52 4.12
N ASN A 329 3.35 13.24 3.90
CA ASN A 329 3.86 14.23 4.84
C ASN A 329 3.13 15.60 4.78
N GLY A 330 2.02 15.71 4.03
CA GLY A 330 1.24 16.94 3.91
C GLY A 330 1.94 18.10 3.21
N LYS A 331 3.12 17.87 2.57
CA LYS A 331 3.88 18.92 1.85
C LYS A 331 3.21 19.33 0.55
N ILE A 332 2.47 18.43 -0.06
CA ILE A 332 1.63 18.66 -1.24
C ILE A 332 0.28 17.98 -1.05
N PRO A 333 -0.80 18.48 -1.66
CA PRO A 333 -2.11 17.82 -1.58
C PRO A 333 -2.04 16.38 -2.04
N SER A 334 -2.65 15.45 -1.28
CA SER A 334 -2.60 13.98 -1.53
C SER A 334 -3.03 13.60 -2.95
N LEU A 335 -4.02 14.32 -3.53
CA LEU A 335 -4.45 14.08 -4.92
C LEU A 335 -3.36 14.45 -5.93
N LEU A 336 -2.68 15.58 -5.75
CA LEU A 336 -1.62 16.03 -6.64
C LEU A 336 -0.38 15.15 -6.55
N SER A 337 -0.09 14.59 -5.37
CA SER A 337 1.03 13.67 -5.18
C SER A 337 0.91 12.41 -6.04
N VAL A 338 -0.32 11.93 -6.29
CA VAL A 338 -0.57 10.76 -7.13
C VAL A 338 -0.73 11.15 -8.60
N LEU A 339 -1.42 12.27 -8.89
CA LEU A 339 -1.69 12.67 -10.29
C LEU A 339 -0.44 13.19 -11.02
N PHE A 340 0.46 13.91 -10.35
CA PHE A 340 1.59 14.56 -11.01
C PHE A 340 2.53 13.56 -11.69
N PRO A 341 2.98 12.47 -11.06
CA PRO A 341 3.79 11.46 -11.74
C PRO A 341 3.09 10.81 -12.93
N LEU A 342 1.76 10.58 -12.82
CA LEU A 342 0.96 10.03 -13.92
C LEU A 342 0.89 11.01 -15.10
N PHE A 343 0.76 12.30 -14.82
CA PHE A 343 0.74 13.34 -15.83
C PHE A 343 2.08 13.44 -16.57
N VAL A 344 3.20 13.38 -15.86
CA VAL A 344 4.54 13.34 -16.46
C VAL A 344 4.69 12.12 -17.37
N LEU A 345 4.27 10.94 -16.88
CA LEU A 345 4.31 9.70 -17.68
C LEU A 345 3.40 9.79 -18.91
N LEU A 346 2.24 10.43 -18.79
CA LEU A 346 1.34 10.68 -19.93
C LEU A 346 2.00 11.57 -21.00
N ILE A 347 2.66 12.65 -20.61
CA ILE A 347 3.39 13.52 -21.55
C ILE A 347 4.48 12.73 -22.28
N ILE A 348 5.28 11.94 -21.55
CA ILE A 348 6.33 11.10 -22.13
C ILE A 348 5.71 10.12 -23.15
N ASN A 349 4.57 9.52 -22.81
CA ASN A 349 3.86 8.61 -23.70
C ASN A 349 3.33 9.31 -24.96
N ILE A 350 2.77 10.51 -24.84
CA ILE A 350 2.29 11.29 -26.02
C ILE A 350 3.46 11.59 -26.96
N ILE A 351 4.57 12.10 -26.44
CA ILE A 351 5.79 12.39 -27.25
C ILE A 351 6.27 11.10 -27.94
N GLY A 352 6.32 9.99 -27.19
CA GLY A 352 6.75 8.71 -27.74
C GLY A 352 5.82 8.18 -28.85
N LEU A 353 4.49 8.32 -28.67
CA LEU A 353 3.50 7.92 -29.69
C LEU A 353 3.59 8.71 -30.98
N ILE A 354 3.78 10.04 -30.89
CA ILE A 354 3.96 10.91 -32.06
C ILE A 354 5.19 10.43 -32.83
N ARG A 355 6.31 10.23 -32.16
CA ARG A 355 7.57 9.81 -32.78
C ARG A 355 7.51 8.43 -33.46
N ILE A 356 6.68 7.53 -32.95
CA ILE A 356 6.49 6.18 -33.56
C ILE A 356 5.59 6.27 -34.80
N ASN A 357 4.66 7.22 -34.85
CA ASN A 357 3.70 7.34 -35.93
C ASN A 357 4.28 8.10 -37.14
N GLU A 358 5.33 8.90 -36.93
CA GLU A 358 6.08 9.62 -37.98
C GLU A 358 7.11 8.74 -38.71
N LYS A 359 7.39 7.54 -38.19
CA LYS A 359 8.25 6.51 -38.79
C LYS A 359 7.44 5.42 -39.50
#